data_42a17bc1ae612c60ca8e62dbca69a1c0
#
_entry.id   42a17bc1ae612c60ca8e62dbca69a1c0
#
_cell.length_a   1.000
_cell.length_b   1.000
_cell.length_c   1.000
_cell.angle_alpha   90.00
_cell.angle_beta   90.00
_cell.angle_gamma   90.00
#
_symmetry.space_group_name_H-M   'P 1'
#
loop_
_entity.id
_entity.type
_entity.pdbx_description
1 polymer ?
#
loop_
_entity_poly.entity_id
_entity_poly.type
_entity_poly.pdbx_seq_one_letter_code
_entity_poly.pdbx_strand_id
1 'polypeptide(L)'
;TSTGFFNAQKQLVSIVKVLDATCAPDVTKCTDFLNQAAQNLTLDANCKSEFDQNQTQILQAYRGLRAYNVLYSAACLQNPTTNSYCFANAVTNLSTPSNTYLYFMPYGMSLPGASKPSCNWCTQTTMAIYHSASADRDQPVASKYEDAASQVNTLCGPSFVNASLPVAESAGVLRARAPSEVGAMMSALFALVVGGIFL
;
A
#
# COMPACT_ATOMS: atom_id res chain seq x y z
N THR A 1 -2.91 19.13 -8.84
CA THR A 1 -1.81 19.71 -8.04
C THR A 1 -1.96 19.31 -6.58
N SER A 2 -0.86 19.21 -5.82
CA SER A 2 -0.87 18.86 -4.38
C SER A 2 -1.78 19.79 -3.56
N THR A 3 -1.82 21.07 -3.86
CA THR A 3 -2.72 22.04 -3.21
C THR A 3 -4.19 21.66 -3.33
N GLY A 4 -4.63 21.18 -4.51
CA GLY A 4 -6.01 20.72 -4.73
C GLY A 4 -6.36 19.53 -3.84
N PHE A 5 -5.45 18.57 -3.70
CA PHE A 5 -5.62 17.42 -2.83
C PHE A 5 -5.72 17.81 -1.35
N PHE A 6 -4.80 18.66 -0.86
CA PHE A 6 -4.85 19.13 0.53
C PHE A 6 -6.10 19.97 0.84
N ASN A 7 -6.61 20.73 -0.13
CA ASN A 7 -7.88 21.43 0.05
C ASN A 7 -9.08 20.49 0.06
N ALA A 8 -9.06 19.41 -0.75
CA ALA A 8 -10.10 18.40 -0.73
C ALA A 8 -10.22 17.68 0.62
N GLN A 9 -9.11 17.43 1.31
CA GLN A 9 -9.10 16.79 2.64
C GLN A 9 -9.86 17.58 3.72
N LYS A 10 -10.13 18.87 3.51
CA LYS A 10 -10.88 19.69 4.46
C LYS A 10 -12.38 19.50 4.39
N GLN A 11 -12.89 18.82 3.38
CA GLN A 11 -14.32 18.65 3.13
C GLN A 11 -14.63 17.22 2.67
N LEU A 12 -15.54 16.54 3.36
CA LEU A 12 -15.89 15.14 3.10
C LEU A 12 -16.29 14.89 1.63
N VAL A 13 -17.17 15.70 1.08
CA VAL A 13 -17.63 15.53 -0.33
C VAL A 13 -16.49 15.70 -1.32
N SER A 14 -15.59 16.63 -1.06
CA SER A 14 -14.46 16.91 -1.95
C SER A 14 -13.44 15.77 -1.94
N ILE A 15 -13.10 15.25 -0.76
CA ILE A 15 -12.13 14.16 -0.64
C ILE A 15 -12.71 12.84 -1.19
N VAL A 16 -14.00 12.57 -1.01
CA VAL A 16 -14.66 11.38 -1.58
C VAL A 16 -14.57 11.41 -3.11
N LYS A 17 -14.86 12.54 -3.76
CA LYS A 17 -14.71 12.66 -5.23
C LYS A 17 -13.27 12.39 -5.71
N VAL A 18 -12.29 12.83 -4.94
CA VAL A 18 -10.87 12.55 -5.26
C VAL A 18 -10.58 11.05 -5.10
N LEU A 19 -11.09 10.43 -4.05
CA LEU A 19 -10.89 8.99 -3.81
C LEU A 19 -11.58 8.14 -4.87
N ASP A 20 -12.81 8.48 -5.26
CA ASP A 20 -13.51 7.78 -6.36
C ASP A 20 -12.67 7.78 -7.65
N ALA A 21 -12.02 8.89 -7.96
CA ALA A 21 -11.14 8.99 -9.12
C ALA A 21 -9.80 8.27 -8.95
N THR A 22 -9.19 8.34 -7.75
CA THR A 22 -7.87 7.72 -7.49
C THR A 22 -7.95 6.22 -7.23
N CYS A 23 -9.07 5.72 -6.77
CA CYS A 23 -9.28 4.29 -6.49
C CYS A 23 -9.86 3.50 -7.68
N ALA A 24 -10.19 4.16 -8.79
CA ALA A 24 -10.68 3.52 -10.01
C ALA A 24 -9.60 2.87 -10.89
N PRO A 25 -8.35 3.41 -10.99
CA PRO A 25 -7.32 2.84 -11.83
C PRO A 25 -6.87 1.43 -11.43
N ASP A 26 -6.30 0.70 -12.40
CA ASP A 26 -5.66 -0.59 -12.16
C ASP A 26 -4.42 -0.42 -11.26
N VAL A 27 -4.55 -0.80 -10.00
CA VAL A 27 -3.50 -0.68 -8.98
C VAL A 27 -2.25 -1.48 -9.37
N THR A 28 -2.39 -2.64 -10.01
CA THR A 28 -1.26 -3.50 -10.39
C THR A 28 -0.37 -2.78 -11.40
N LYS A 29 -0.94 -2.24 -12.47
CA LYS A 29 -0.19 -1.49 -13.48
C LYS A 29 0.50 -0.26 -12.91
N CYS A 30 -0.21 0.49 -12.06
CA CYS A 30 0.38 1.66 -11.42
C CYS A 30 1.51 1.28 -10.46
N THR A 31 1.34 0.20 -9.70
CA THR A 31 2.36 -0.32 -8.78
C THR A 31 3.62 -0.76 -9.54
N ASP A 32 3.47 -1.51 -10.64
CA ASP A 32 4.59 -1.96 -11.45
C ASP A 32 5.35 -0.78 -12.06
N PHE A 33 4.64 0.20 -12.60
CA PHE A 33 5.24 1.42 -13.16
C PHE A 33 6.03 2.19 -12.09
N LEU A 34 5.44 2.40 -10.90
CA LEU A 34 6.08 3.17 -9.84
C LEU A 34 7.25 2.41 -9.19
N ASN A 35 7.17 1.07 -9.07
CA ASN A 35 8.29 0.25 -8.64
C ASN A 35 9.45 0.31 -9.65
N GLN A 36 9.18 0.27 -10.95
CA GLN A 36 10.21 0.48 -11.98
C GLN A 36 10.84 1.87 -11.87
N ALA A 37 10.04 2.90 -11.63
CA ALA A 37 10.55 4.26 -11.42
C ALA A 37 11.44 4.34 -10.17
N ALA A 38 11.09 3.65 -9.07
CA ALA A 38 11.91 3.56 -7.87
C ALA A 38 13.26 2.84 -8.15
N GLN A 39 13.23 1.74 -8.90
CA GLN A 39 14.44 1.04 -9.33
C GLN A 39 15.33 1.93 -10.21
N ASN A 40 14.73 2.60 -11.20
CA ASN A 40 15.46 3.51 -12.07
C ASN A 40 16.10 4.66 -11.30
N LEU A 41 15.42 5.21 -10.28
CA LEU A 41 15.96 6.28 -9.44
C LEU A 41 17.30 5.89 -8.80
N THR A 42 17.47 4.61 -8.42
CA THR A 42 18.64 4.10 -7.71
C THR A 42 19.71 3.49 -8.62
N LEU A 43 19.64 3.69 -9.95
CA LEU A 43 20.69 3.28 -10.88
C LEU A 43 21.88 4.24 -10.85
N ASP A 44 23.09 3.72 -11.12
CA ASP A 44 24.33 4.51 -11.19
C ASP A 44 24.24 5.68 -12.19
N ALA A 45 23.50 5.48 -13.30
CA ALA A 45 23.29 6.51 -14.31
C ALA A 45 22.31 7.62 -13.85
N ASN A 46 21.65 7.46 -12.71
CA ASN A 46 20.63 8.39 -12.20
C ASN A 46 21.04 8.94 -10.83
N CYS A 47 20.25 8.70 -9.78
CA CYS A 47 20.43 9.30 -8.46
C CYS A 47 21.03 8.34 -7.41
N LYS A 48 21.75 7.30 -7.83
CA LYS A 48 22.33 6.33 -6.85
C LYS A 48 23.28 7.00 -5.86
N SER A 49 24.14 7.90 -6.33
CA SER A 49 25.08 8.63 -5.47
C SER A 49 24.35 9.42 -4.38
N GLU A 50 23.33 10.16 -4.76
CA GLU A 50 22.50 10.95 -3.84
C GLU A 50 21.68 10.07 -2.90
N PHE A 51 21.18 8.92 -3.41
CA PHE A 51 20.48 7.93 -2.60
C PHE A 51 21.40 7.34 -1.52
N ASP A 52 22.61 6.91 -1.89
CA ASP A 52 23.60 6.34 -0.97
C ASP A 52 24.10 7.38 0.07
N GLN A 53 24.12 8.67 -0.31
CA GLN A 53 24.41 9.79 0.60
C GLN A 53 23.20 10.21 1.46
N ASN A 54 22.09 9.51 1.39
CA ASN A 54 20.86 9.80 2.12
C ASN A 54 20.31 11.21 1.86
N GLN A 55 20.43 11.73 0.64
CA GLN A 55 19.83 13.02 0.30
C GLN A 55 18.32 12.98 0.47
N THR A 56 17.78 13.89 1.30
CA THR A 56 16.39 13.87 1.77
C THR A 56 15.37 13.83 0.62
N GLN A 57 15.58 14.62 -0.43
CA GLN A 57 14.65 14.69 -1.56
C GLN A 57 14.59 13.36 -2.33
N ILE A 58 15.74 12.72 -2.53
CA ILE A 58 15.82 11.44 -3.24
C ILE A 58 15.21 10.33 -2.41
N LEU A 59 15.48 10.30 -1.10
CA LEU A 59 14.87 9.34 -0.19
C LEU A 59 13.34 9.51 -0.12
N GLN A 60 12.85 10.74 -0.10
CA GLN A 60 11.40 11.02 -0.11
C GLN A 60 10.76 10.57 -1.41
N ALA A 61 11.39 10.86 -2.56
CA ALA A 61 10.91 10.39 -3.85
C ALA A 61 10.87 8.86 -3.91
N TYR A 62 11.96 8.19 -3.54
CA TYR A 62 12.02 6.72 -3.49
C TYR A 62 10.95 6.11 -2.60
N ARG A 63 10.81 6.62 -1.36
CA ARG A 63 9.78 6.16 -0.42
C ARG A 63 8.39 6.37 -0.94
N GLY A 64 8.12 7.51 -1.58
CA GLY A 64 6.82 7.81 -2.20
C GLY A 64 6.46 6.82 -3.30
N LEU A 65 7.42 6.50 -4.18
CA LEU A 65 7.24 5.51 -5.25
C LEU A 65 6.98 4.10 -4.69
N ARG A 66 7.74 3.68 -3.68
CA ARG A 66 7.60 2.37 -3.03
C ARG A 66 6.32 2.24 -2.20
N ALA A 67 5.87 3.32 -1.59
CA ALA A 67 4.70 3.34 -0.73
C ALA A 67 3.36 3.22 -1.48
N TYR A 68 3.34 3.39 -2.80
CA TYR A 68 2.11 3.56 -3.59
C TYR A 68 1.07 2.46 -3.35
N ASN A 69 1.44 1.19 -3.50
CA ASN A 69 0.51 0.08 -3.36
C ASN A 69 -0.11 0.01 -1.95
N VAL A 70 0.72 0.19 -0.93
CA VAL A 70 0.29 0.15 0.48
C VAL A 70 -0.64 1.33 0.77
N LEU A 71 -0.26 2.52 0.30
CA LEU A 71 -1.07 3.73 0.48
C LEU A 71 -2.38 3.64 -0.29
N TYR A 72 -2.37 3.13 -1.54
CA TYR A 72 -3.59 2.88 -2.32
C TYR A 72 -4.54 1.95 -1.57
N SER A 73 -4.05 0.80 -1.10
CA SER A 73 -4.86 -0.18 -0.38
C SER A 73 -5.48 0.39 0.89
N ALA A 74 -4.74 1.22 1.62
CA ALA A 74 -5.24 1.87 2.84
C ALA A 74 -6.21 3.02 2.54
N ALA A 75 -5.89 3.89 1.56
CA ALA A 75 -6.70 5.06 1.24
C ALA A 75 -8.02 4.68 0.55
N CYS A 76 -8.02 3.62 -0.26
CA CYS A 76 -9.20 3.12 -0.96
C CYS A 76 -10.06 2.16 -0.11
N LEU A 77 -9.64 1.88 1.13
CA LEU A 77 -10.40 1.04 2.05
C LEU A 77 -11.75 1.68 2.39
N GLN A 78 -12.83 0.94 2.14
CA GLN A 78 -14.20 1.35 2.50
C GLN A 78 -14.72 0.51 3.65
N ASN A 79 -15.36 1.16 4.60
CA ASN A 79 -16.02 0.48 5.71
C ASN A 79 -17.25 -0.30 5.18
N PRO A 80 -17.35 -1.63 5.39
CA PRO A 80 -18.41 -2.46 4.79
C PRO A 80 -19.81 -2.13 5.31
N THR A 81 -19.91 -1.49 6.48
CA THR A 81 -21.21 -1.13 7.08
C THR A 81 -21.74 0.20 6.53
N THR A 82 -20.83 1.17 6.29
CA THR A 82 -21.21 2.54 5.92
C THR A 82 -20.89 2.88 4.47
N ASN A 83 -20.15 2.01 3.75
CA ASN A 83 -19.60 2.23 2.41
C ASN A 83 -18.80 3.53 2.28
N SER A 84 -18.31 4.07 3.40
CA SER A 84 -17.50 5.28 3.41
C SER A 84 -16.02 4.95 3.43
N TYR A 85 -15.21 5.75 2.73
CA TYR A 85 -13.76 5.61 2.77
C TYR A 85 -13.22 5.89 4.16
N CYS A 86 -12.42 4.95 4.69
CA CYS A 86 -11.76 5.11 5.99
C CYS A 86 -10.84 6.33 6.00
N PHE A 87 -10.12 6.60 4.90
CA PHE A 87 -9.26 7.77 4.75
C PHE A 87 -10.07 9.08 4.79
N ALA A 88 -11.20 9.16 4.06
CA ALA A 88 -12.04 10.37 4.08
C ALA A 88 -12.50 10.71 5.49
N ASN A 89 -12.96 9.71 6.25
CA ASN A 89 -13.35 9.89 7.64
C ASN A 89 -12.16 10.29 8.53
N ALA A 90 -10.97 9.72 8.30
CA ALA A 90 -9.79 10.05 9.10
C ALA A 90 -9.37 11.51 8.95
N VAL A 91 -9.40 12.07 7.72
CA VAL A 91 -8.91 13.43 7.46
C VAL A 91 -9.96 14.52 7.71
N THR A 92 -11.26 14.18 7.73
CA THR A 92 -12.33 15.16 7.92
C THR A 92 -12.93 15.15 9.32
N ASN A 93 -12.66 14.11 10.13
CA ASN A 93 -13.19 14.03 11.50
C ASN A 93 -12.30 14.75 12.49
N LEU A 94 -12.70 15.95 12.84
CA LEU A 94 -11.98 16.79 13.80
C LEU A 94 -12.00 16.26 15.25
N SER A 95 -12.90 15.32 15.58
CA SER A 95 -12.95 14.72 16.92
C SER A 95 -11.85 13.67 17.12
N THR A 96 -11.30 13.12 16.05
CA THR A 96 -10.26 12.08 16.09
C THR A 96 -9.14 12.35 15.08
N PRO A 97 -8.47 13.49 15.16
CA PRO A 97 -7.44 13.90 14.18
C PRO A 97 -6.26 12.93 14.12
N SER A 98 -6.04 12.17 15.19
CA SER A 98 -4.97 11.18 15.25
C SER A 98 -5.09 10.06 14.22
N ASN A 99 -6.30 9.78 13.71
CA ASN A 99 -6.50 8.77 12.66
C ASN A 99 -5.74 9.10 11.37
N THR A 100 -5.51 10.38 11.09
CA THR A 100 -4.78 10.82 9.89
C THR A 100 -3.32 10.35 9.90
N TYR A 101 -2.70 10.25 11.07
CA TYR A 101 -1.29 9.86 11.18
C TYR A 101 -1.01 8.43 10.70
N LEU A 102 -2.01 7.55 10.73
CA LEU A 102 -1.87 6.19 10.18
C LEU A 102 -1.47 6.21 8.69
N TYR A 103 -1.96 7.19 7.93
CA TYR A 103 -1.72 7.28 6.48
C TYR A 103 -0.36 7.88 6.10
N PHE A 104 0.44 8.28 7.08
CA PHE A 104 1.85 8.66 6.87
C PHE A 104 2.81 7.48 7.08
N MET A 105 2.35 6.39 7.71
CA MET A 105 3.19 5.21 7.96
C MET A 105 3.73 4.56 6.68
N PRO A 106 2.98 4.45 5.56
CA PRO A 106 3.51 3.91 4.31
C PRO A 106 4.72 4.67 3.77
N TYR A 107 4.90 5.93 4.13
CA TYR A 107 6.11 6.71 3.82
C TYR A 107 7.29 6.47 4.79
N GLY A 108 7.14 5.56 5.75
CA GLY A 108 8.13 5.30 6.79
C GLY A 108 8.14 6.32 7.93
N MET A 109 7.04 7.04 8.12
CA MET A 109 6.87 7.92 9.27
C MET A 109 6.33 7.13 10.47
N SER A 110 6.88 7.39 11.64
CA SER A 110 6.39 6.79 12.88
C SER A 110 5.04 7.40 13.28
N LEU A 111 4.20 6.57 13.90
CA LEU A 111 3.00 7.08 14.56
C LEU A 111 3.43 7.98 15.73
N PRO A 112 3.00 9.25 15.81
CA PRO A 112 3.41 10.13 16.90
C PRO A 112 3.02 9.54 18.27
N GLY A 113 3.92 9.56 19.25
CA GLY A 113 3.70 8.91 20.55
C GLY A 113 2.48 9.44 21.34
N ALA A 114 2.08 10.70 21.09
CA ALA A 114 0.89 11.28 21.70
C ALA A 114 -0.40 11.05 20.88
N SER A 115 -0.32 10.41 19.70
CA SER A 115 -1.50 10.15 18.87
C SER A 115 -2.39 9.08 19.49
N LYS A 116 -3.71 9.30 19.38
CA LYS A 116 -4.74 8.40 19.91
C LYS A 116 -5.69 8.04 18.76
N PRO A 117 -5.32 7.13 17.87
CA PRO A 117 -6.23 6.66 16.82
C PRO A 117 -7.45 5.97 17.44
N SER A 118 -8.57 6.04 16.75
CA SER A 118 -9.82 5.42 17.19
C SER A 118 -9.74 3.90 17.15
N CYS A 119 -10.28 3.23 18.16
CA CYS A 119 -10.36 1.77 18.22
C CYS A 119 -11.58 1.26 17.43
N ASN A 120 -11.52 1.36 16.10
CA ASN A 120 -12.61 0.99 15.22
C ASN A 120 -12.12 0.09 14.06
N TRP A 121 -13.07 -0.40 13.28
CA TRP A 121 -12.80 -1.29 12.15
C TRP A 121 -11.81 -0.69 11.14
N CYS A 122 -11.93 0.62 10.82
CA CYS A 122 -11.02 1.28 9.90
C CYS A 122 -9.58 1.24 10.37
N THR A 123 -9.32 1.58 11.65
CA THR A 123 -7.98 1.51 12.24
C THR A 123 -7.44 0.08 12.22
N GLN A 124 -8.26 -0.88 12.65
CA GLN A 124 -7.86 -2.29 12.69
C GLN A 124 -7.49 -2.82 11.30
N THR A 125 -8.34 -2.56 10.30
CA THR A 125 -8.13 -3.06 8.94
C THR A 125 -6.98 -2.33 8.23
N THR A 126 -6.82 -1.01 8.45
CA THR A 126 -5.65 -0.26 7.95
C THR A 126 -4.35 -0.84 8.51
N MET A 127 -4.31 -1.14 9.81
CA MET A 127 -3.14 -1.77 10.43
C MET A 127 -2.92 -3.21 9.91
N ALA A 128 -3.96 -3.96 9.57
CA ALA A 128 -3.82 -5.28 8.94
C ALA A 128 -3.21 -5.20 7.54
N ILE A 129 -3.56 -4.17 6.75
CA ILE A 129 -2.91 -3.88 5.46
C ILE A 129 -1.41 -3.63 5.67
N TYR A 130 -1.05 -2.82 6.66
CA TYR A 130 0.35 -2.49 6.96
C TYR A 130 1.12 -3.70 7.51
N HIS A 131 0.47 -4.53 8.32
CA HIS A 131 1.03 -5.81 8.75
C HIS A 131 1.42 -6.67 7.54
N SER A 132 0.49 -6.91 6.62
CA SER A 132 0.75 -7.70 5.43
C SER A 132 1.86 -7.11 4.56
N ALA A 133 1.84 -5.78 4.35
CA ALA A 133 2.87 -5.09 3.58
C ALA A 133 4.26 -5.16 4.21
N SER A 134 4.32 -5.31 5.55
CA SER A 134 5.58 -5.43 6.29
C SER A 134 6.30 -6.76 6.08
N ALA A 135 5.70 -7.73 5.38
CA ALA A 135 6.40 -8.94 4.92
C ALA A 135 7.52 -8.60 3.93
N ASP A 136 7.31 -7.62 3.04
CA ASP A 136 8.37 -6.99 2.25
C ASP A 136 9.13 -5.98 3.15
N ARG A 137 10.34 -6.37 3.58
CA ARG A 137 11.17 -5.54 4.48
C ARG A 137 11.70 -4.26 3.82
N ASP A 138 11.64 -4.16 2.48
CA ASP A 138 11.99 -2.96 1.73
C ASP A 138 10.84 -1.94 1.68
N GLN A 139 9.64 -2.31 2.13
CA GLN A 139 8.55 -1.35 2.30
C GLN A 139 8.86 -0.40 3.46
N PRO A 140 8.71 0.92 3.26
CA PRO A 140 9.03 1.88 4.33
C PRO A 140 8.22 1.67 5.61
N VAL A 141 6.99 1.14 5.51
CA VAL A 141 6.13 0.84 6.66
C VAL A 141 6.68 -0.28 7.55
N ALA A 142 7.45 -1.22 7.00
CA ALA A 142 7.94 -2.39 7.73
C ALA A 142 8.78 -1.98 8.96
N SER A 143 9.61 -0.95 8.81
CA SER A 143 10.46 -0.44 9.90
C SER A 143 9.71 0.33 10.99
N LYS A 144 8.40 0.60 10.80
CA LYS A 144 7.57 1.41 11.70
C LYS A 144 6.39 0.65 12.28
N TYR A 145 6.11 -0.53 11.73
CA TYR A 145 4.88 -1.25 12.03
C TYR A 145 4.80 -1.72 13.49
N GLU A 146 5.83 -2.39 14.02
CA GLU A 146 5.79 -2.98 15.37
C GLU A 146 5.55 -1.93 16.46
N ASP A 147 6.28 -0.81 16.38
CA ASP A 147 6.11 0.29 17.34
C ASP A 147 4.70 0.87 17.30
N ALA A 148 4.18 1.11 16.07
CA ALA A 148 2.84 1.64 15.89
C ALA A 148 1.77 0.64 16.35
N ALA A 149 1.92 -0.65 16.04
CA ALA A 149 0.99 -1.70 16.47
C ALA A 149 0.97 -1.85 17.99
N SER A 150 2.13 -1.76 18.64
CA SER A 150 2.25 -1.78 20.11
C SER A 150 1.56 -0.56 20.73
N GLN A 151 1.73 0.64 20.13
CA GLN A 151 1.04 1.84 20.58
C GLN A 151 -0.48 1.73 20.43
N VAL A 152 -0.97 1.23 19.28
CA VAL A 152 -2.39 1.01 19.03
C VAL A 152 -2.95 -0.02 20.02
N ASN A 153 -2.25 -1.13 20.28
CA ASN A 153 -2.68 -2.13 21.25
C ASN A 153 -2.71 -1.61 22.69
N THR A 154 -1.82 -0.69 23.05
CA THR A 154 -1.86 -0.02 24.35
C THR A 154 -3.16 0.77 24.56
N LEU A 155 -3.69 1.35 23.48
CA LEU A 155 -4.92 2.16 23.53
C LEU A 155 -6.20 1.32 23.36
N CYS A 156 -6.16 0.32 22.47
CA CYS A 156 -7.35 -0.38 22.01
C CYS A 156 -7.49 -1.81 22.57
N GLY A 157 -6.50 -2.26 23.33
CA GLY A 157 -6.43 -3.61 23.90
C GLY A 157 -5.34 -4.46 23.26
N PRO A 158 -4.81 -5.46 23.99
CA PRO A 158 -3.57 -6.17 23.66
C PRO A 158 -3.61 -7.03 22.39
N SER A 159 -4.77 -7.26 21.84
CA SER A 159 -4.97 -8.07 20.62
C SER A 159 -5.79 -7.33 19.56
N PHE A 160 -5.86 -6.01 19.65
CA PHE A 160 -6.64 -5.23 18.68
C PHE A 160 -6.01 -5.31 17.28
N VAL A 161 -4.68 -5.28 17.19
CA VAL A 161 -3.93 -5.56 15.97
C VAL A 161 -2.79 -6.55 16.24
N ASN A 162 -2.33 -7.28 15.23
CA ASN A 162 -1.15 -8.13 15.36
C ASN A 162 0.10 -7.25 15.46
N ALA A 163 0.78 -7.29 16.61
CA ALA A 163 1.96 -6.44 16.85
C ALA A 163 3.28 -7.05 16.35
N SER A 164 3.33 -8.35 16.05
CA SER A 164 4.53 -8.97 15.49
C SER A 164 4.60 -8.75 13.97
N LEU A 165 5.82 -8.67 13.44
CA LEU A 165 5.99 -8.64 11.99
C LEU A 165 5.60 -10.00 11.37
N PRO A 166 5.02 -10.02 10.17
CA PRO A 166 4.81 -11.26 9.44
C PRO A 166 6.14 -11.89 9.05
N VAL A 167 6.12 -13.16 8.64
CA VAL A 167 7.30 -13.81 8.06
C VAL A 167 7.78 -12.98 6.86
N ALA A 168 9.08 -12.71 6.82
CA ALA A 168 9.65 -11.93 5.71
C ALA A 168 9.46 -12.68 4.39
N GLU A 169 9.00 -11.96 3.36
CA GLU A 169 9.01 -12.47 1.99
C GLU A 169 10.46 -12.55 1.51
N SER A 170 10.87 -13.75 1.08
CA SER A 170 12.17 -13.92 0.44
C SER A 170 12.13 -13.26 -0.94
N ALA A 171 13.06 -12.36 -1.23
CA ALA A 171 13.15 -11.64 -2.51
C ALA A 171 13.23 -12.54 -3.76
N GLY A 172 13.31 -13.86 -3.59
CA GLY A 172 13.37 -14.87 -4.66
C GLY A 172 12.02 -15.43 -5.12
N VAL A 173 10.92 -15.23 -4.38
CA VAL A 173 9.63 -15.88 -4.70
C VAL A 173 8.80 -15.10 -5.72
N LEU A 174 9.08 -13.82 -5.93
CA LEU A 174 8.35 -12.99 -6.91
C LEU A 174 8.70 -13.28 -8.38
N ARG A 175 9.68 -14.16 -8.66
CA ARG A 175 10.08 -14.52 -10.04
C ARG A 175 9.55 -15.85 -10.58
N ALA A 176 8.80 -16.60 -9.80
CA ALA A 176 8.27 -17.89 -10.21
C ALA A 176 6.74 -17.97 -10.08
N ARG A 177 6.01 -16.99 -10.63
CA ARG A 177 4.64 -17.28 -11.04
C ARG A 177 4.75 -17.97 -12.38
N ALA A 178 4.71 -19.31 -12.34
CA ALA A 178 4.63 -20.15 -13.53
C ALA A 178 3.51 -19.65 -14.45
N PRO A 179 3.68 -19.72 -15.77
CA PRO A 179 2.61 -19.39 -16.70
C PRO A 179 1.40 -20.26 -16.33
N SER A 180 0.27 -19.59 -16.12
CA SER A 180 -1.00 -20.25 -15.85
C SER A 180 -1.23 -21.36 -16.87
N GLU A 181 -1.62 -22.54 -16.42
CA GLU A 181 -1.89 -23.74 -17.23
C GLU A 181 -2.96 -23.57 -18.34
N VAL A 182 -3.47 -22.36 -18.52
CA VAL A 182 -4.41 -22.02 -19.62
C VAL A 182 -3.76 -22.12 -21.00
N GLY A 183 -2.42 -22.03 -21.10
CA GLY A 183 -1.70 -22.20 -22.36
C GLY A 183 -1.54 -23.67 -22.81
N ALA A 184 -1.57 -24.64 -21.90
CA ALA A 184 -1.35 -26.03 -22.20
C ALA A 184 -2.61 -26.74 -22.77
N MET A 185 -3.81 -26.27 -22.44
CA MET A 185 -5.05 -26.85 -22.97
C MET A 185 -5.38 -26.43 -24.41
N MET A 186 -4.87 -25.29 -24.88
CA MET A 186 -5.10 -24.87 -26.28
C MET A 186 -4.21 -25.61 -27.29
N SER A 187 -3.06 -26.12 -26.86
CA SER A 187 -2.17 -26.87 -27.74
C SER A 187 -2.67 -28.33 -28.00
N ALA A 188 -3.42 -28.93 -27.08
CA ALA A 188 -3.98 -30.26 -27.22
C ALA A 188 -5.21 -30.30 -28.16
N LEU A 189 -5.97 -29.22 -28.25
CA LEU A 189 -7.12 -29.11 -29.14
C LEU A 189 -6.72 -28.91 -30.60
N PHE A 190 -5.57 -28.29 -30.87
CA PHE A 190 -5.08 -28.12 -32.25
C PHE A 190 -4.54 -29.40 -32.87
N ALA A 191 -4.00 -30.34 -32.07
CA ALA A 191 -3.50 -31.64 -32.55
C ALA A 191 -4.63 -32.61 -32.94
N LEU A 192 -5.82 -32.46 -32.32
CA LEU A 192 -6.97 -33.32 -32.66
C LEU A 192 -7.75 -32.89 -33.91
N VAL A 193 -7.67 -31.60 -34.28
CA VAL A 193 -8.37 -31.09 -35.48
C VAL A 193 -7.56 -31.31 -36.75
N VAL A 194 -6.24 -31.37 -36.69
CA VAL A 194 -5.36 -31.59 -37.86
C VAL A 194 -5.13 -33.09 -38.12
N GLY A 195 -5.24 -33.94 -37.09
CA GLY A 195 -5.10 -35.41 -37.22
C GLY A 195 -6.34 -36.15 -37.79
N GLY A 196 -7.50 -35.51 -37.91
CA GLY A 196 -8.76 -36.11 -38.35
C GLY A 196 -9.10 -35.93 -39.83
N ILE A 197 -8.22 -35.35 -40.66
CA ILE A 197 -8.47 -35.08 -42.08
C ILE A 197 -7.66 -36.01 -43.02
N PHE A 198 -6.81 -36.85 -42.46
CA PHE A 198 -6.10 -37.88 -43.24
C PHE A 198 -6.35 -39.29 -42.67
N LEU A 199 -7.55 -39.80 -42.87
CA LEU A 199 -7.89 -41.24 -42.92
C LEU A 199 -9.18 -41.39 -43.70
#